data_341ea14899639cc65bcd3078fe7f7eca
#
_entry.id   341ea14899639cc65bcd3078fe7f7eca
#
_cell.length_a   1.000
_cell.length_b   1.000
_cell.length_c   1.000
_cell.angle_alpha   90.00
_cell.angle_beta   90.00
_cell.angle_gamma   90.00
#
_symmetry.space_group_name_H-M   'P 1'
#
loop_
_entity.id
_entity.type
_entity.pdbx_description
1 polymer ?
#
loop_
_entity_poly.entity_id
_entity_poly.type
_entity_poly.pdbx_seq_one_letter_code
_entity_poly.pdbx_strand_id
1 'polypeptide(L)'
;MLSPMKKVCSLVLFVSLLAGLEFPDLDLILIFILDHRSIITHGILIPLFLYRYLTKEGKQNLINKYLSKILTSKKIKNEILDYAYIGFLIGIAIHLCADLFPKAYIGYALIKLPFFISIGAPLSIAWMLGNIFFALKIAFTKLNEKDLKEKSKNLIFLAIMIIGIIYLIIDSNFVSKITLMVISFPIIWIYARKGYKIIKR
;
A
#
# COMPACT_ATOMS: atom_id res chain seq x y z
N MET A 1 -22.18 13.90 4.38
CA MET A 1 -21.94 13.42 3.00
C MET A 1 -20.46 13.54 2.68
N LEU A 2 -19.78 12.47 2.20
CA LEU A 2 -18.48 12.63 1.55
C LEU A 2 -18.73 13.22 0.16
N SER A 3 -18.00 14.25 -0.23
CA SER A 3 -18.09 14.74 -1.61
C SER A 3 -17.75 13.60 -2.59
N PRO A 4 -18.20 13.62 -3.83
CA PRO A 4 -17.84 12.60 -4.84
C PRO A 4 -16.34 12.36 -4.93
N MET A 5 -15.56 13.41 -4.74
CA MET A 5 -14.11 13.40 -4.66
C MET A 5 -13.57 12.51 -3.54
N LYS A 6 -14.10 12.65 -2.31
CA LYS A 6 -13.64 11.85 -1.15
C LYS A 6 -13.94 10.36 -1.34
N LYS A 7 -14.94 10.00 -2.16
CA LYS A 7 -15.21 8.60 -2.53
C LYS A 7 -14.16 8.04 -3.47
N VAL A 8 -13.81 8.82 -4.50
CA VAL A 8 -12.75 8.46 -5.44
C VAL A 8 -11.43 8.28 -4.67
N CYS A 9 -11.11 9.20 -3.76
CA CYS A 9 -9.93 9.10 -2.92
C CYS A 9 -9.93 7.84 -2.05
N SER A 10 -11.06 7.47 -1.45
CA SER A 10 -11.17 6.23 -0.67
C SER A 10 -11.00 4.99 -1.55
N LEU A 11 -11.57 4.99 -2.75
CA LEU A 11 -11.37 3.88 -3.70
C LEU A 11 -9.89 3.76 -4.09
N VAL A 12 -9.25 4.88 -4.42
CA VAL A 12 -7.81 4.93 -4.75
C VAL A 12 -6.97 4.39 -3.60
N LEU A 13 -7.28 4.74 -2.36
CA LEU A 13 -6.59 4.20 -1.19
C LEU A 13 -6.62 2.66 -1.17
N PHE A 14 -7.81 2.06 -1.35
CA PHE A 14 -7.93 0.60 -1.30
C PHE A 14 -7.30 -0.10 -2.50
N VAL A 15 -7.44 0.46 -3.71
CA VAL A 15 -6.76 -0.08 -4.91
C VAL A 15 -5.24 -0.03 -4.73
N SER A 16 -4.73 1.08 -4.22
CA SER A 16 -3.28 1.24 -3.97
C SER A 16 -2.80 0.37 -2.80
N LEU A 17 -3.65 0.06 -1.83
CA LEU A 17 -3.33 -0.90 -0.77
C LEU A 17 -3.12 -2.29 -1.37
N LEU A 18 -4.01 -2.75 -2.25
CA LEU A 18 -3.84 -4.03 -2.95
C LEU A 18 -2.55 -4.04 -3.79
N ALA A 19 -2.28 -2.95 -4.53
CA ALA A 19 -1.01 -2.82 -5.26
C ALA A 19 0.21 -2.85 -4.34
N GLY A 20 0.12 -2.26 -3.15
CA GLY A 20 1.17 -2.29 -2.14
C GLY A 20 1.39 -3.68 -1.53
N LEU A 21 0.34 -4.51 -1.46
CA LEU A 21 0.47 -5.92 -1.05
C LEU A 21 1.30 -6.74 -2.04
N GLU A 22 1.18 -6.45 -3.33
CA GLU A 22 1.90 -7.19 -4.39
C GLU A 22 3.29 -6.59 -4.71
N PHE A 23 3.56 -5.35 -4.26
CA PHE A 23 4.78 -4.64 -4.62
C PHE A 23 6.07 -5.34 -4.17
N PRO A 24 6.19 -5.90 -2.95
CA PRO A 24 7.41 -6.58 -2.55
C PRO A 24 7.73 -7.77 -3.45
N ASP A 25 6.72 -8.51 -3.91
CA ASP A 25 6.87 -9.67 -4.79
C ASP A 25 7.18 -9.33 -6.26
N LEU A 26 7.33 -8.07 -6.62
CA LEU A 26 7.83 -7.69 -7.95
C LEU A 26 9.23 -8.24 -8.23
N ASP A 27 10.00 -8.57 -7.21
CA ASP A 27 11.30 -9.23 -7.37
C ASP A 27 11.17 -10.64 -7.98
N LEU A 28 10.05 -11.33 -7.80
CA LEU A 28 9.76 -12.60 -8.47
C LEU A 28 9.67 -12.45 -9.99
N ILE A 29 9.16 -11.31 -10.46
CA ILE A 29 9.10 -10.99 -11.90
C ILE A 29 10.49 -10.61 -12.42
N LEU A 30 11.30 -9.99 -11.58
CA LEU A 30 12.63 -9.49 -11.89
C LEU A 30 13.74 -10.43 -11.36
N ILE A 31 13.43 -11.72 -11.19
CA ILE A 31 14.31 -12.70 -10.54
C ILE A 31 15.71 -12.81 -11.18
N PHE A 32 15.83 -12.44 -12.45
CA PHE A 32 17.12 -12.39 -13.15
C PHE A 32 18.03 -11.23 -12.70
N ILE A 33 17.44 -10.19 -12.07
CA ILE A 33 18.15 -8.97 -11.64
C ILE A 33 18.10 -8.84 -10.12
N LEU A 34 16.94 -9.19 -9.54
CA LEU A 34 16.68 -9.12 -8.11
C LEU A 34 16.41 -10.52 -7.60
N ASP A 35 16.99 -10.85 -6.47
CA ASP A 35 16.65 -12.10 -5.77
C ASP A 35 15.33 -11.92 -5.00
N HIS A 36 14.61 -13.01 -4.77
CA HIS A 36 13.40 -12.99 -3.93
C HIS A 36 13.75 -12.46 -2.53
N ARG A 37 12.90 -11.57 -2.02
CA ARG A 37 13.10 -10.74 -0.82
C ARG A 37 14.26 -9.76 -0.95
N SER A 38 14.36 -9.12 -2.11
CA SER A 38 15.31 -8.05 -2.34
C SER A 38 15.07 -6.86 -1.40
N ILE A 39 16.14 -6.30 -0.84
CA ILE A 39 16.08 -5.07 -0.02
C ILE A 39 15.44 -3.90 -0.78
N ILE A 40 15.49 -3.93 -2.11
CA ILE A 40 14.96 -2.88 -2.99
C ILE A 40 13.43 -2.89 -2.99
N THR A 41 12.82 -4.08 -3.09
CA THR A 41 11.35 -4.24 -3.15
C THR A 41 10.74 -4.39 -1.75
N HIS A 42 11.45 -5.05 -0.81
CA HIS A 42 10.99 -5.24 0.57
C HIS A 42 11.33 -4.04 1.46
N GLY A 43 10.93 -2.84 0.99
CA GLY A 43 11.13 -1.59 1.73
C GLY A 43 10.30 -0.44 1.19
N ILE A 44 10.29 0.68 1.92
CA ILE A 44 9.52 1.88 1.58
C ILE A 44 10.32 2.93 0.80
N LEU A 45 11.58 2.69 0.53
CA LEU A 45 12.47 3.69 -0.10
C LEU A 45 12.00 4.07 -1.50
N ILE A 46 11.66 3.06 -2.35
CA ILE A 46 11.15 3.31 -3.69
C ILE A 46 9.81 4.07 -3.66
N PRO A 47 8.79 3.62 -2.91
CA PRO A 47 7.55 4.37 -2.76
C PRO A 47 7.74 5.81 -2.26
N LEU A 48 8.63 6.01 -1.28
CA LEU A 48 8.95 7.33 -0.75
C LEU A 48 9.58 8.23 -1.81
N PHE A 49 10.56 7.70 -2.56
CA PHE A 49 11.21 8.44 -3.64
C PHE A 49 10.22 8.78 -4.75
N LEU A 50 9.43 7.80 -5.19
CA LEU A 50 8.42 7.99 -6.23
C LEU A 50 7.38 9.03 -5.83
N TYR A 51 6.86 8.95 -4.61
CA TYR A 51 5.92 9.93 -4.08
C TYR A 51 6.52 11.34 -4.07
N ARG A 52 7.76 11.52 -3.56
CA ARG A 52 8.45 12.81 -3.58
C ARG A 52 8.64 13.33 -5.00
N TYR A 53 8.99 12.44 -5.94
CA TYR A 53 9.17 12.79 -7.34
C TYR A 53 7.86 13.28 -7.98
N LEU A 54 6.74 12.59 -7.71
CA LEU A 54 5.44 12.92 -8.28
C LEU A 54 4.81 14.18 -7.66
N THR A 55 5.12 14.49 -6.40
CA THR A 55 4.56 15.65 -5.68
C THR A 55 5.42 16.90 -5.77
N LYS A 56 6.70 16.78 -6.19
CA LYS A 56 7.64 17.90 -6.27
C LYS A 56 7.16 18.95 -7.27
N GLU A 57 7.07 20.19 -6.80
CA GLU A 57 6.71 21.34 -7.64
C GLU A 57 7.79 21.66 -8.68
N GLY A 58 7.38 22.12 -9.85
CA GLY A 58 8.26 22.73 -10.86
C GLY A 58 8.90 21.81 -11.90
N LYS A 59 8.79 20.47 -11.81
CA LYS A 59 9.21 19.60 -12.92
C LYS A 59 8.02 19.07 -13.68
N GLN A 60 7.93 19.43 -14.98
CA GLN A 60 7.00 18.82 -15.94
C GLN A 60 7.49 17.40 -16.26
N ASN A 61 7.23 16.47 -15.35
CA ASN A 61 7.47 15.07 -15.62
C ASN A 61 6.40 14.56 -16.59
N LEU A 62 6.74 13.62 -17.47
CA LEU A 62 5.79 12.99 -18.38
C LEU A 62 4.52 12.53 -17.67
N ILE A 63 4.67 11.90 -16.49
CA ILE A 63 3.54 11.47 -15.66
C ILE A 63 2.68 12.66 -15.21
N ASN A 64 3.30 13.78 -14.80
CA ASN A 64 2.58 15.00 -14.44
C ASN A 64 1.84 15.61 -15.63
N LYS A 65 2.39 15.50 -16.84
CA LYS A 65 1.75 15.95 -18.08
C LYS A 65 0.51 15.10 -18.41
N TYR A 66 0.59 13.76 -18.23
CA TYR A 66 -0.55 12.86 -18.43
C TYR A 66 -1.62 13.04 -17.36
N LEU A 67 -1.23 13.08 -16.08
CA LEU A 67 -2.18 13.31 -14.97
C LEU A 67 -2.86 14.68 -15.05
N SER A 68 -2.18 15.73 -15.53
CA SER A 68 -2.79 17.05 -15.71
C SER A 68 -3.79 17.11 -16.87
N LYS A 69 -3.68 16.22 -17.85
CA LYS A 69 -4.71 16.07 -18.90
C LYS A 69 -6.01 15.45 -18.39
N ILE A 70 -5.90 14.55 -17.38
CA ILE A 70 -7.05 13.83 -16.82
C ILE A 70 -7.63 14.60 -15.63
N LEU A 71 -6.79 15.24 -14.84
CA LEU A 71 -7.16 15.93 -13.60
C LEU A 71 -6.98 17.44 -13.80
N THR A 72 -8.09 18.14 -13.94
CA THR A 72 -8.15 19.59 -14.24
C THR A 72 -7.64 20.49 -13.11
N SER A 73 -7.45 19.97 -11.88
CA SER A 73 -7.00 20.74 -10.73
C SER A 73 -5.80 20.11 -10.04
N LYS A 74 -4.75 20.92 -9.81
CA LYS A 74 -3.55 20.53 -9.05
C LYS A 74 -3.88 20.01 -7.64
N LYS A 75 -4.87 20.62 -6.98
CA LYS A 75 -5.34 20.21 -5.64
C LYS A 75 -5.91 18.79 -5.66
N ILE A 76 -6.76 18.49 -6.64
CA ILE A 76 -7.37 17.17 -6.85
C ILE A 76 -6.30 16.10 -7.06
N LYS A 77 -5.32 16.40 -7.93
CA LYS A 77 -4.21 15.50 -8.22
C LYS A 77 -3.42 15.13 -6.95
N ASN A 78 -3.02 16.14 -6.18
CA ASN A 78 -2.21 15.92 -4.97
C ASN A 78 -3.02 15.13 -3.92
N GLU A 79 -4.32 15.39 -3.81
CA GLU A 79 -5.18 14.63 -2.90
C GLU A 79 -5.28 13.16 -3.29
N ILE A 80 -5.46 12.85 -4.57
CA ILE A 80 -5.47 11.48 -5.10
C ILE A 80 -4.12 10.79 -4.87
N LEU A 81 -3.01 11.47 -5.14
CA LEU A 81 -1.66 10.93 -4.91
C LEU A 81 -1.40 10.65 -3.43
N ASP A 82 -1.88 11.50 -2.53
CA ASP A 82 -1.77 11.25 -1.09
C ASP A 82 -2.51 9.98 -0.67
N TYR A 83 -3.75 9.79 -1.12
CA TYR A 83 -4.52 8.59 -0.79
C TYR A 83 -3.91 7.33 -1.42
N ALA A 84 -3.40 7.44 -2.65
CA ALA A 84 -2.67 6.35 -3.30
C ALA A 84 -1.43 5.96 -2.49
N TYR A 85 -0.66 6.94 -2.06
CA TYR A 85 0.55 6.72 -1.27
C TYR A 85 0.25 6.11 0.10
N ILE A 86 -0.80 6.59 0.80
CA ILE A 86 -1.27 6.04 2.07
C ILE A 86 -1.62 4.55 1.91
N GLY A 87 -2.47 4.22 0.95
CA GLY A 87 -2.87 2.83 0.69
C GLY A 87 -1.68 1.94 0.36
N PHE A 88 -0.82 2.40 -0.53
CA PHE A 88 0.36 1.66 -0.97
C PHE A 88 1.32 1.33 0.19
N LEU A 89 1.61 2.31 1.07
CA LEU A 89 2.44 2.08 2.24
C LEU A 89 1.82 1.08 3.22
N ILE A 90 0.49 1.14 3.42
CA ILE A 90 -0.20 0.19 4.29
C ILE A 90 -0.13 -1.21 3.70
N GLY A 91 -0.32 -1.36 2.39
CA GLY A 91 -0.18 -2.64 1.69
C GLY A 91 1.21 -3.26 1.88
N ILE A 92 2.26 -2.49 1.64
CA ILE A 92 3.65 -2.94 1.91
C ILE A 92 3.82 -3.37 3.36
N ALA A 93 3.33 -2.58 4.32
CA ALA A 93 3.46 -2.92 5.74
C ALA A 93 2.79 -4.26 6.09
N ILE A 94 1.59 -4.52 5.54
CA ILE A 94 0.88 -5.79 5.73
C ILE A 94 1.66 -6.95 5.10
N HIS A 95 2.17 -6.78 3.88
CA HIS A 95 2.98 -7.80 3.21
C HIS A 95 4.24 -8.13 4.02
N LEU A 96 5.00 -7.11 4.45
CA LEU A 96 6.20 -7.32 5.26
C LEU A 96 5.89 -7.99 6.61
N CYS A 97 4.70 -7.76 7.20
CA CYS A 97 4.25 -8.50 8.38
C CYS A 97 4.07 -10.00 8.07
N ALA A 98 3.55 -10.35 6.90
CA ALA A 98 3.41 -11.74 6.48
C ALA A 98 4.77 -12.39 6.24
N ASP A 99 5.69 -11.67 5.60
CA ASP A 99 7.05 -12.14 5.34
C ASP A 99 7.90 -12.29 6.60
N LEU A 100 7.59 -11.55 7.65
CA LEU A 100 8.32 -11.67 8.91
C LEU A 100 8.24 -13.09 9.49
N PHE A 101 7.08 -13.76 9.30
CA PHE A 101 6.82 -15.14 9.70
C PHE A 101 6.11 -15.93 8.59
N PRO A 102 6.79 -16.23 7.50
CA PRO A 102 6.17 -16.90 6.36
C PRO A 102 5.75 -18.33 6.71
N LYS A 103 4.54 -18.74 6.30
CA LYS A 103 3.99 -20.08 6.58
C LYS A 103 4.83 -21.23 6.00
N ALA A 104 5.53 -20.97 4.89
CA ALA A 104 6.30 -22.00 4.19
C ALA A 104 7.61 -22.35 4.89
N TYR A 105 8.04 -21.56 5.90
CA TYR A 105 9.32 -21.76 6.57
C TYR A 105 9.14 -21.67 8.09
N ILE A 106 9.81 -22.57 8.80
CA ILE A 106 9.98 -22.45 10.25
C ILE A 106 11.03 -21.36 10.47
N GLY A 107 10.58 -20.14 10.82
CA GLY A 107 11.47 -19.02 11.06
C GLY A 107 10.98 -17.71 10.41
N TYR A 108 11.91 -16.87 10.02
CA TYR A 108 11.68 -15.54 9.42
C TYR A 108 12.34 -15.45 8.05
N ALA A 109 11.83 -14.54 7.21
CA ALA A 109 12.39 -14.30 5.90
C ALA A 109 13.76 -13.59 5.99
N LEU A 110 14.69 -13.97 5.11
CA LEU A 110 15.98 -13.31 4.97
C LEU A 110 15.94 -12.30 3.83
N ILE A 111 16.26 -11.05 4.15
CA ILE A 111 16.41 -9.99 3.15
C ILE A 111 17.72 -10.15 2.41
N LYS A 112 17.69 -9.92 1.12
CA LYS A 112 18.83 -10.07 0.23
C LYS A 112 19.24 -8.75 -0.42
N LEU A 113 20.54 -8.53 -0.49
CA LEU A 113 21.16 -7.50 -1.31
C LEU A 113 21.23 -7.97 -2.77
N PRO A 114 21.44 -7.07 -3.74
CA PRO A 114 21.81 -7.47 -5.09
C PRO A 114 22.98 -8.48 -5.07
N PHE A 115 22.98 -9.41 -6.04
CA PHE A 115 23.96 -10.50 -6.14
C PHE A 115 23.80 -11.60 -5.06
N PHE A 116 22.56 -11.84 -4.60
CA PHE A 116 22.19 -12.98 -3.75
C PHE A 116 22.82 -13.01 -2.35
N ILE A 117 23.34 -11.88 -1.88
CA ILE A 117 23.96 -11.77 -0.56
C ILE A 117 22.87 -11.55 0.50
N SER A 118 22.67 -12.51 1.42
CA SER A 118 21.79 -12.33 2.58
C SER A 118 22.44 -11.43 3.63
N ILE A 119 21.67 -10.46 4.16
CA ILE A 119 22.14 -9.60 5.27
C ILE A 119 22.06 -10.29 6.64
N GLY A 120 21.66 -11.57 6.66
CA GLY A 120 21.49 -12.34 7.88
C GLY A 120 20.22 -12.00 8.67
N ALA A 121 19.93 -12.83 9.64
CA ALA A 121 18.69 -12.83 10.37
C ALA A 121 18.38 -11.56 11.17
N PRO A 122 19.26 -11.09 12.05
CA PRO A 122 18.96 -9.93 12.89
C PRO A 122 18.72 -8.67 12.05
N LEU A 123 19.52 -8.47 11.00
CA LEU A 123 19.40 -7.30 10.13
C LEU A 123 18.14 -7.39 9.24
N SER A 124 17.76 -8.59 8.79
CA SER A 124 16.52 -8.80 8.03
C SER A 124 15.30 -8.45 8.87
N ILE A 125 15.24 -8.92 10.11
CA ILE A 125 14.16 -8.59 11.06
C ILE A 125 14.12 -7.09 11.31
N ALA A 126 15.26 -6.48 11.63
CA ALA A 126 15.35 -5.04 11.88
C ALA A 126 14.91 -4.22 10.66
N TRP A 127 15.32 -4.64 9.46
CA TRP A 127 14.91 -4.00 8.20
C TRP A 127 13.40 -4.07 8.00
N MET A 128 12.80 -5.26 8.10
CA MET A 128 11.37 -5.44 7.93
C MET A 128 10.57 -4.67 8.98
N LEU A 129 10.90 -4.82 10.27
CA LEU A 129 10.22 -4.10 11.36
C LEU A 129 10.35 -2.58 11.21
N GLY A 130 11.53 -2.09 10.84
CA GLY A 130 11.74 -0.67 10.59
C GLY A 130 10.87 -0.16 9.45
N ASN A 131 10.81 -0.88 8.32
CA ASN A 131 9.97 -0.50 7.18
C ASN A 131 8.47 -0.58 7.51
N ILE A 132 8.00 -1.60 8.24
CA ILE A 132 6.62 -1.69 8.74
C ILE A 132 6.28 -0.47 9.60
N PHE A 133 7.12 -0.16 10.59
CA PHE A 133 6.90 0.96 11.49
C PHE A 133 6.83 2.30 10.74
N PHE A 134 7.80 2.59 9.88
CA PHE A 134 7.83 3.85 9.13
C PHE A 134 6.70 3.95 8.11
N ALA A 135 6.37 2.85 7.41
CA ALA A 135 5.23 2.80 6.49
C ALA A 135 3.92 3.17 7.20
N LEU A 136 3.62 2.49 8.30
CA LEU A 136 2.40 2.75 9.07
C LEU A 136 2.40 4.15 9.69
N LYS A 137 3.53 4.60 10.28
CA LYS A 137 3.65 5.95 10.85
C LYS A 137 3.34 7.01 9.81
N ILE A 138 3.96 6.94 8.63
CA ILE A 138 3.75 7.91 7.55
C ILE A 138 2.30 7.85 7.05
N ALA A 139 1.79 6.65 6.78
CA ALA A 139 0.45 6.46 6.26
C ALA A 139 -0.61 7.00 7.23
N PHE A 140 -0.54 6.66 8.50
CA PHE A 140 -1.52 7.09 9.49
C PHE A 140 -1.42 8.58 9.82
N THR A 141 -0.21 9.14 9.86
CA THR A 141 -0.05 10.60 10.00
C THR A 141 -0.75 11.32 8.86
N LYS A 142 -0.47 10.93 7.62
CA LYS A 142 -1.13 11.53 6.45
C LYS A 142 -2.64 11.32 6.42
N LEU A 143 -3.13 10.14 6.82
CA LEU A 143 -4.56 9.87 6.89
C LEU A 143 -5.26 10.75 7.93
N ASN A 144 -4.62 11.00 9.06
CA ASN A 144 -5.16 11.88 10.11
C ASN A 144 -5.23 13.35 9.69
N GLU A 145 -4.30 13.79 8.84
CA GLU A 145 -4.30 15.15 8.27
C GLU A 145 -5.45 15.36 7.26
N LYS A 146 -6.08 14.27 6.78
CA LYS A 146 -7.20 14.40 5.83
C LYS A 146 -8.47 14.87 6.54
N ASP A 147 -9.16 15.81 5.90
CA ASP A 147 -10.48 16.31 6.34
C ASP A 147 -11.57 15.25 6.13
N LEU A 148 -11.52 14.21 6.95
CA LEU A 148 -12.51 13.14 7.02
C LEU A 148 -13.21 13.18 8.37
N LYS A 149 -14.53 12.90 8.36
CA LYS A 149 -15.27 12.68 9.61
C LYS A 149 -14.67 11.49 10.36
N GLU A 150 -14.60 11.57 11.68
CA GLU A 150 -14.05 10.54 12.54
C GLU A 150 -14.65 9.15 12.26
N LYS A 151 -15.96 9.08 12.09
CA LYS A 151 -16.65 7.84 11.69
C LYS A 151 -16.10 7.25 10.37
N SER A 152 -15.73 8.11 9.41
CA SER A 152 -15.16 7.64 8.12
C SER A 152 -13.74 7.15 8.29
N LYS A 153 -12.94 7.79 9.15
CA LYS A 153 -11.58 7.32 9.48
C LYS A 153 -11.64 5.96 10.14
N ASN A 154 -12.48 5.79 11.15
CA ASN A 154 -12.66 4.52 11.86
C ASN A 154 -13.11 3.40 10.92
N LEU A 155 -13.96 3.72 9.95
CA LEU A 155 -14.43 2.77 8.95
C LEU A 155 -13.30 2.32 8.00
N ILE A 156 -12.46 3.25 7.56
CA ILE A 156 -11.27 2.97 6.74
C ILE A 156 -10.31 2.08 7.55
N PHE A 157 -10.06 2.42 8.81
CA PHE A 157 -9.24 1.62 9.70
C PHE A 157 -9.74 0.17 9.85
N LEU A 158 -11.04 0.01 10.11
CA LEU A 158 -11.64 -1.31 10.23
C LEU A 158 -11.48 -2.12 8.95
N ALA A 159 -11.70 -1.51 7.79
CA ALA A 159 -11.53 -2.16 6.50
C ALA A 159 -10.07 -2.60 6.26
N ILE A 160 -9.11 -1.73 6.59
CA ILE A 160 -7.68 -2.05 6.51
C ILE A 160 -7.32 -3.23 7.42
N MET A 161 -7.82 -3.22 8.66
CA MET A 161 -7.60 -4.32 9.62
C MET A 161 -8.16 -5.64 9.11
N ILE A 162 -9.38 -5.64 8.57
CA ILE A 162 -9.99 -6.84 7.98
C ILE A 162 -9.16 -7.36 6.82
N ILE A 163 -8.76 -6.50 5.89
CA ILE A 163 -7.93 -6.88 4.75
C ILE A 163 -6.60 -7.45 5.23
N GLY A 164 -5.94 -6.80 6.19
CA GLY A 164 -4.68 -7.25 6.75
C GLY A 164 -4.79 -8.62 7.42
N ILE A 165 -5.83 -8.84 8.23
CA ILE A 165 -6.07 -10.13 8.89
C ILE A 165 -6.32 -11.23 7.85
N ILE A 166 -7.16 -10.97 6.86
CA ILE A 166 -7.44 -11.93 5.79
C ILE A 166 -6.14 -12.26 5.03
N TYR A 167 -5.35 -11.25 4.70
CA TYR A 167 -4.07 -11.46 4.01
C TYR A 167 -3.12 -12.32 4.84
N LEU A 168 -2.94 -12.02 6.13
CA LEU A 168 -2.06 -12.78 7.03
C LEU A 168 -2.51 -14.24 7.23
N ILE A 169 -3.84 -14.49 7.20
CA ILE A 169 -4.39 -15.86 7.34
C ILE A 169 -4.17 -16.68 6.05
N ILE A 170 -4.36 -16.04 4.90
CA ILE A 170 -4.38 -16.72 3.60
C ILE A 170 -2.97 -16.83 3.02
N ASP A 171 -2.07 -15.91 3.44
CA ASP A 171 -0.80 -15.71 2.78
C ASP A 171 0.04 -16.98 2.66
N SER A 172 0.38 -17.30 1.42
CA SER A 172 1.65 -17.91 1.05
C SER A 172 1.81 -18.22 -0.44
N ASN A 173 0.76 -18.17 -1.29
CA ASN A 173 0.91 -18.47 -2.71
C ASN A 173 0.08 -17.55 -3.62
N PHE A 174 0.35 -17.62 -4.91
CA PHE A 174 -0.30 -16.79 -5.93
C PHE A 174 -1.84 -16.95 -5.94
N VAL A 175 -2.34 -18.17 -5.71
CA VAL A 175 -3.78 -18.45 -5.66
C VAL A 175 -4.43 -17.73 -4.46
N SER A 176 -3.76 -17.72 -3.31
CA SER A 176 -4.23 -17.02 -2.11
C SER A 176 -4.32 -15.51 -2.32
N LYS A 177 -3.38 -14.92 -3.06
CA LYS A 177 -3.38 -13.48 -3.40
C LYS A 177 -4.55 -13.12 -4.31
N ILE A 178 -4.83 -13.93 -5.34
CA ILE A 178 -6.02 -13.75 -6.19
C ILE A 178 -7.30 -13.89 -5.36
N THR A 179 -7.36 -14.87 -4.47
CA THR A 179 -8.51 -15.08 -3.59
C THR A 179 -8.72 -13.86 -2.68
N LEU A 180 -7.64 -13.31 -2.12
CA LEU A 180 -7.70 -12.07 -1.33
C LEU A 180 -8.25 -10.90 -2.15
N MET A 181 -7.76 -10.70 -3.38
CA MET A 181 -8.26 -9.65 -4.27
C MET A 181 -9.76 -9.81 -4.54
N VAL A 182 -10.20 -11.04 -4.85
CA VAL A 182 -11.60 -11.37 -5.13
C VAL A 182 -12.49 -11.12 -3.91
N ILE A 183 -12.02 -11.47 -2.70
CA ILE A 183 -12.76 -11.22 -1.45
C ILE A 183 -12.74 -9.74 -1.06
N SER A 184 -11.59 -9.09 -1.19
CA SER A 184 -11.43 -7.67 -0.81
C SER A 184 -12.24 -6.74 -1.70
N PHE A 185 -12.35 -7.04 -3.01
CA PHE A 185 -13.04 -6.18 -3.96
C PHE A 185 -14.53 -5.98 -3.62
N PRO A 186 -15.34 -7.00 -3.30
CA PRO A 186 -16.71 -6.81 -2.84
C PRO A 186 -16.80 -6.04 -1.51
N ILE A 187 -15.87 -6.27 -0.58
CA ILE A 187 -15.83 -5.57 0.71
C ILE A 187 -15.56 -4.08 0.48
N ILE A 188 -14.55 -3.77 -0.32
CA ILE A 188 -14.21 -2.40 -0.75
C ILE A 188 -15.42 -1.76 -1.45
N TRP A 189 -16.09 -2.50 -2.35
CA TRP A 189 -17.27 -2.04 -3.09
C TRP A 189 -18.46 -1.77 -2.17
N ILE A 190 -18.75 -2.67 -1.24
CA ILE A 190 -19.84 -2.50 -0.25
C ILE A 190 -19.55 -1.30 0.65
N TYR A 191 -18.28 -1.11 1.07
CA TYR A 191 -17.86 0.03 1.88
C TYR A 191 -17.92 1.35 1.10
N ALA A 192 -17.43 1.36 -0.12
CA ALA A 192 -17.56 2.50 -1.02
C ALA A 192 -19.03 2.86 -1.25
N ARG A 193 -19.89 1.86 -1.40
CA ARG A 193 -21.33 2.03 -1.62
C ARG A 193 -22.13 2.35 -0.36
N LYS A 194 -21.77 1.80 0.82
CA LYS A 194 -22.38 2.18 2.11
C LYS A 194 -21.91 3.57 2.56
N GLY A 195 -20.64 3.88 2.39
CA GLY A 195 -20.16 5.25 2.45
C GLY A 195 -21.01 6.16 1.56
N TYR A 196 -21.40 5.73 0.37
CA TYR A 196 -22.28 6.44 -0.55
C TYR A 196 -23.71 6.65 0.00
N LYS A 197 -24.33 5.68 0.68
CA LYS A 197 -25.70 5.78 1.21
C LYS A 197 -25.79 6.57 2.53
N ILE A 198 -24.80 6.45 3.41
CA ILE A 198 -24.71 7.26 4.64
C ILE A 198 -24.49 8.74 4.31
N ILE A 199 -24.06 9.01 3.13
CA ILE A 199 -23.70 10.28 2.53
C ILE A 199 -24.92 10.94 1.83
N LYS A 200 -25.93 10.17 1.49
CA LYS A 200 -27.15 10.66 0.81
C LYS A 200 -28.28 10.98 1.79
N ARG A 201 -28.10 10.77 3.08
CA ARG A 201 -28.96 11.16 4.18
C ARG A 201 -28.25 12.22 5.02
#